data_0b3179be16176fcd09ba7faa6002593e
#
_entry.id   0b3179be16176fcd09ba7faa6002593e
#
_cell.length_a   1.000
_cell.length_b   1.000
_cell.length_c   1.000
_cell.angle_alpha   90.00
_cell.angle_beta   90.00
_cell.angle_gamma   90.00
#
_symmetry.space_group_name_H-M   'P 1'
#
loop_
_entity.id
_entity.type
_entity.pdbx_description
1 polymer ?
#
loop_
_entity_poly.entity_id
_entity_poly.type
_entity_poly.pdbx_seq_one_letter_code
_entity_poly.pdbx_strand_id
1 'polypeptide(L)'
;LFIKELITDIRFSQLPCMRKYALLLLLLVNSYLGYPQNNVNNLPQVLLRFDDIGMNHAVNTAIAEVAKTGIPFSASIMFACPWYQEAVDILKQYPNADIGVHLTLTAEWKNYRWGPVTGRSAVPSLVDSLGYFLPSTTAFQQSPYKLEEVEKELSAQIERALGSGLKVSYIDPHMGIALSTPELRALTEKLARKYKLGISTLSEVTYYGESYNDMWGEPVATKKQKFMKVLDNLSSSAPANMVVLHIAHATPEMDAMNDMNSSMMSNNASQHRQTELNMVLSRSFRDQVDKKFKLVTYRDLIKQNGLE
;
A
#
# COMPACT_ATOMS: atom_id res chain seq x y z
N LEU A 1 -20.31 30.70 28.21
CA LEU A 1 -21.21 31.69 28.84
C LEU A 1 -21.24 31.53 30.38
N PHE A 2 -21.14 30.30 30.89
CA PHE A 2 -21.24 30.00 32.35
C PHE A 2 -20.04 30.46 33.22
N ILE A 3 -18.88 30.71 32.63
CA ILE A 3 -17.67 31.12 33.39
C ILE A 3 -17.59 32.63 33.57
N LYS A 4 -18.31 33.43 32.75
CA LYS A 4 -18.31 34.90 32.89
C LYS A 4 -19.16 35.41 34.04
N GLU A 5 -20.22 34.70 34.44
CA GLU A 5 -21.09 35.09 35.55
C GLU A 5 -20.52 34.74 36.93
N LEU A 6 -19.57 33.78 37.02
CA LEU A 6 -18.95 33.37 38.32
C LEU A 6 -17.89 34.35 38.83
N ILE A 7 -17.45 35.30 38.01
CA ILE A 7 -16.32 36.21 38.34
C ILE A 7 -16.83 37.56 38.88
N THR A 8 -18.13 37.88 38.74
CA THR A 8 -18.66 39.19 39.12
C THR A 8 -19.10 39.31 40.57
N ASP A 9 -19.23 38.21 41.34
CA ASP A 9 -19.75 38.25 42.71
C ASP A 9 -18.71 38.11 43.84
N ILE A 10 -17.41 38.06 43.51
CA ILE A 10 -16.36 38.05 44.55
C ILE A 10 -15.87 39.48 44.78
N ARG A 11 -16.39 40.13 45.85
CA ARG A 11 -15.86 41.41 46.33
C ARG A 11 -14.45 41.21 46.91
N PHE A 12 -13.44 41.40 46.08
CA PHE A 12 -12.03 41.43 46.48
C PHE A 12 -11.66 42.82 47.07
N SER A 13 -12.03 43.11 48.32
CA SER A 13 -11.73 44.42 48.88
C SER A 13 -10.71 44.41 50.03
N GLN A 14 -10.05 43.29 50.34
CA GLN A 14 -9.21 43.32 51.57
C GLN A 14 -7.87 42.54 51.56
N LEU A 15 -7.23 42.15 50.46
CA LEU A 15 -5.91 41.58 50.57
C LEU A 15 -5.02 41.85 49.32
N PRO A 16 -4.08 42.82 49.36
CA PRO A 16 -3.19 43.13 48.22
C PRO A 16 -2.26 41.97 47.82
N CYS A 17 -2.02 41.01 48.72
CA CYS A 17 -1.16 39.84 48.43
C CYS A 17 -1.84 38.82 47.53
N MET A 18 -3.14 38.58 47.67
CA MET A 18 -3.88 37.61 46.84
C MET A 18 -4.05 38.04 45.37
N ARG A 19 -4.03 39.37 45.10
CA ARG A 19 -4.10 39.88 43.73
C ARG A 19 -2.88 39.50 42.87
N LYS A 20 -1.70 39.46 43.49
CA LYS A 20 -0.46 39.02 42.78
C LYS A 20 -0.46 37.55 42.46
N TYR A 21 -0.99 36.72 43.36
CA TYR A 21 -1.07 35.27 43.08
C TYR A 21 -2.20 34.90 42.08
N ALA A 22 -3.33 35.63 42.09
CA ALA A 22 -4.40 35.46 41.12
C ALA A 22 -3.94 35.88 39.73
N LEU A 23 -3.14 36.95 39.57
CA LEU A 23 -2.55 37.32 38.27
C LEU A 23 -1.51 36.31 37.81
N LEU A 24 -0.69 35.77 38.71
CA LEU A 24 0.29 34.73 38.40
C LEU A 24 -0.41 33.42 37.96
N LEU A 25 -1.50 33.04 38.62
CA LEU A 25 -2.31 31.86 38.25
C LEU A 25 -2.99 32.06 36.90
N LEU A 26 -3.52 33.25 36.59
CA LEU A 26 -4.10 33.60 35.30
C LEU A 26 -3.05 33.59 34.16
N LEU A 27 -1.81 34.03 34.44
CA LEU A 27 -0.71 33.98 33.49
C LEU A 27 -0.20 32.54 33.27
N LEU A 28 -0.18 31.71 34.31
CA LEU A 28 0.16 30.29 34.21
C LEU A 28 -0.93 29.48 33.47
N VAL A 29 -2.22 29.77 33.70
CA VAL A 29 -3.32 29.14 32.99
C VAL A 29 -3.34 29.58 31.54
N ASN A 30 -3.07 30.85 31.20
CA ASN A 30 -2.95 31.30 29.82
C ASN A 30 -1.70 30.76 29.11
N SER A 31 -0.59 30.52 29.82
CA SER A 31 0.58 29.86 29.24
C SER A 31 0.32 28.35 28.99
N TYR A 32 -0.52 27.70 29.79
CA TYR A 32 -0.96 26.32 29.55
C TYR A 32 -1.99 26.21 28.42
N LEU A 33 -2.85 27.23 28.21
CA LEU A 33 -3.81 27.30 27.12
C LEU A 33 -3.20 27.77 25.80
N GLY A 34 -2.00 28.34 25.83
CA GLY A 34 -1.28 28.84 24.66
C GLY A 34 -0.25 27.88 24.06
N TYR A 35 -0.05 26.68 24.62
CA TYR A 35 0.64 25.64 23.90
C TYR A 35 -0.27 25.21 22.72
N PRO A 36 0.19 25.30 21.46
CA PRO A 36 -0.52 24.68 20.38
C PRO A 36 -0.61 23.20 20.77
N GLN A 37 -1.81 22.73 21.10
CA GLN A 37 -2.11 21.31 21.01
C GLN A 37 -1.81 20.99 19.55
N ASN A 38 -0.68 20.37 19.29
CA ASN A 38 -0.45 19.72 18.01
C ASN A 38 -1.68 18.85 17.79
N ASN A 39 -2.55 19.29 16.90
CA ASN A 39 -3.75 18.57 16.51
C ASN A 39 -3.29 17.26 15.88
N VAL A 40 -3.11 16.22 16.68
CA VAL A 40 -2.78 14.85 16.26
C VAL A 40 -3.83 14.33 15.27
N ASN A 41 -4.97 15.03 15.17
CA ASN A 41 -6.09 14.70 14.27
C ASN A 41 -5.91 15.20 12.82
N ASN A 42 -4.82 15.90 12.46
CA ASN A 42 -4.63 16.49 11.13
C ASN A 42 -3.35 16.03 10.40
N LEU A 43 -2.74 14.94 10.83
CA LEU A 43 -1.60 14.37 10.08
C LEU A 43 -2.09 13.77 8.76
N PRO A 44 -1.34 13.96 7.64
CA PRO A 44 -1.63 13.28 6.39
C PRO A 44 -1.69 11.77 6.61
N GLN A 45 -2.70 11.11 6.04
CA GLN A 45 -2.80 9.65 6.06
C GLN A 45 -1.94 9.08 4.94
N VAL A 46 -1.17 8.03 5.25
CA VAL A 46 -0.33 7.30 4.30
C VAL A 46 -0.73 5.84 4.28
N LEU A 47 -1.12 5.35 3.12
CA LEU A 47 -1.34 3.95 2.85
C LEU A 47 -0.07 3.39 2.21
N LEU A 48 0.67 2.56 2.94
CA LEU A 48 1.75 1.76 2.38
C LEU A 48 1.17 0.50 1.76
N ARG A 49 1.38 0.31 0.46
CA ARG A 49 1.04 -0.92 -0.24
C ARG A 49 2.31 -1.59 -0.75
N PHE A 50 2.47 -2.86 -0.40
CA PHE A 50 3.55 -3.70 -0.89
C PHE A 50 3.00 -4.67 -1.92
N ASP A 51 3.47 -4.53 -3.16
CA ASP A 51 3.03 -5.33 -4.30
C ASP A 51 3.95 -6.57 -4.50
N ASP A 52 3.51 -7.51 -5.34
CA ASP A 52 4.19 -8.75 -5.72
C ASP A 52 4.44 -9.74 -4.57
N ILE A 53 3.77 -9.62 -3.44
CA ILE A 53 3.92 -10.59 -2.35
C ILE A 53 3.47 -11.98 -2.82
N GLY A 54 4.22 -13.01 -2.49
CA GLY A 54 3.98 -14.36 -3.00
C GLY A 54 4.67 -14.65 -4.34
N MET A 55 5.35 -13.67 -4.94
CA MET A 55 6.09 -13.89 -6.18
C MET A 55 7.22 -14.90 -5.97
N ASN A 56 8.09 -14.69 -4.99
CA ASN A 56 9.18 -15.59 -4.64
C ASN A 56 9.59 -15.47 -3.16
N HIS A 57 10.52 -16.32 -2.73
CA HIS A 57 11.01 -16.38 -1.35
C HIS A 57 11.67 -15.07 -0.89
N ALA A 58 12.45 -14.40 -1.75
CA ALA A 58 13.13 -13.16 -1.41
C ALA A 58 12.15 -12.01 -1.12
N VAL A 59 11.02 -11.96 -1.83
CA VAL A 59 9.92 -11.02 -1.57
C VAL A 59 9.18 -11.37 -0.27
N ASN A 60 8.90 -12.66 -0.06
CA ASN A 60 8.17 -13.12 1.12
C ASN A 60 8.96 -12.91 2.42
N THR A 61 10.25 -13.14 2.40
CA THR A 61 11.11 -12.89 3.57
C THR A 61 11.26 -11.40 3.85
N ALA A 62 11.27 -10.55 2.82
CA ALA A 62 11.29 -9.10 2.97
C ALA A 62 10.00 -8.57 3.62
N ILE A 63 8.81 -9.02 3.20
CA ILE A 63 7.55 -8.59 3.85
C ILE A 63 7.45 -9.10 5.28
N ALA A 64 8.03 -10.25 5.61
CA ALA A 64 8.10 -10.74 6.99
C ALA A 64 8.88 -9.79 7.90
N GLU A 65 9.97 -9.16 7.41
CA GLU A 65 10.71 -8.16 8.18
C GLU A 65 9.91 -6.88 8.39
N VAL A 66 9.18 -6.41 7.38
CA VAL A 66 8.28 -5.27 7.54
C VAL A 66 7.19 -5.59 8.55
N ALA A 67 6.56 -6.76 8.47
CA ALA A 67 5.50 -7.18 9.37
C ALA A 67 5.95 -7.24 10.85
N LYS A 68 7.18 -7.67 11.12
CA LYS A 68 7.79 -7.67 12.46
C LYS A 68 7.93 -6.28 13.08
N THR A 69 7.96 -5.21 12.28
CA THR A 69 8.03 -3.84 12.81
C THR A 69 6.76 -3.41 13.53
N GLY A 70 5.63 -4.10 13.28
CA GLY A 70 4.31 -3.79 13.84
C GLY A 70 3.60 -2.61 13.18
N ILE A 71 4.20 -1.93 12.18
CA ILE A 71 3.52 -0.85 11.45
C ILE A 71 2.33 -1.41 10.65
N PRO A 72 1.22 -0.68 10.50
CA PRO A 72 0.13 -1.06 9.60
C PRO A 72 0.57 -0.90 8.14
N PHE A 73 0.19 -1.85 7.28
CA PHE A 73 0.44 -1.83 5.85
C PHE A 73 -0.57 -2.70 5.09
N SER A 74 -0.65 -2.51 3.77
CA SER A 74 -1.42 -3.36 2.87
C SER A 74 -0.47 -4.20 2.01
N ALA A 75 -0.76 -5.50 1.89
CA ALA A 75 0.03 -6.45 1.11
C ALA A 75 -0.81 -7.04 -0.02
N SER A 76 -0.39 -6.81 -1.26
CA SER A 76 -1.05 -7.32 -2.47
C SER A 76 -0.37 -8.63 -2.88
N ILE A 77 -1.09 -9.75 -2.70
CA ILE A 77 -0.54 -11.10 -2.90
C ILE A 77 -0.88 -11.62 -4.31
N MET A 78 0.14 -12.09 -5.01
CA MET A 78 0.03 -12.73 -6.32
C MET A 78 -0.35 -14.21 -6.17
N PHE A 79 -1.64 -14.51 -6.09
CA PHE A 79 -2.13 -15.89 -5.94
C PHE A 79 -1.92 -16.78 -7.19
N ALA A 80 -1.50 -16.21 -8.30
CA ALA A 80 -1.06 -16.93 -9.49
C ALA A 80 0.39 -17.46 -9.37
N CYS A 81 1.21 -16.88 -8.48
CA CYS A 81 2.60 -17.27 -8.30
C CYS A 81 2.75 -18.46 -7.34
N PRO A 82 3.75 -19.35 -7.55
CA PRO A 82 3.91 -20.58 -6.73
C PRO A 82 4.18 -20.33 -5.24
N TRP A 83 4.83 -19.23 -4.89
CA TRP A 83 5.23 -18.91 -3.52
C TRP A 83 4.15 -18.22 -2.69
N TYR A 84 2.91 -18.08 -3.20
CA TYR A 84 1.81 -17.48 -2.44
C TYR A 84 1.53 -18.17 -1.11
N GLN A 85 1.73 -19.51 -1.04
CA GLN A 85 1.47 -20.27 0.19
C GLN A 85 2.38 -19.82 1.33
N GLU A 86 3.67 -19.61 1.07
CA GLU A 86 4.61 -19.09 2.07
C GLU A 86 4.20 -17.68 2.53
N ALA A 87 3.78 -16.82 1.60
CA ALA A 87 3.24 -15.49 1.96
C ALA A 87 2.03 -15.59 2.89
N VAL A 88 1.11 -16.53 2.60
CA VAL A 88 -0.05 -16.82 3.44
C VAL A 88 0.37 -17.25 4.84
N ASP A 89 1.32 -18.19 4.95
CA ASP A 89 1.77 -18.73 6.24
C ASP A 89 2.49 -17.68 7.09
N ILE A 90 3.24 -16.78 6.43
CA ILE A 90 3.86 -15.62 7.09
C ILE A 90 2.78 -14.64 7.57
N LEU A 91 1.93 -14.15 6.66
CA LEU A 91 1.04 -13.02 6.94
C LEU A 91 -0.11 -13.37 7.89
N LYS A 92 -0.48 -14.63 8.02
CA LYS A 92 -1.41 -15.10 9.06
C LYS A 92 -0.97 -14.78 10.49
N GLN A 93 0.33 -14.59 10.70
CA GLN A 93 0.90 -14.31 12.01
C GLN A 93 0.87 -12.81 12.37
N TYR A 94 0.53 -11.93 11.40
CA TYR A 94 0.66 -10.49 11.55
C TYR A 94 -0.68 -9.77 11.32
N PRO A 95 -1.44 -9.45 12.39
CA PRO A 95 -2.74 -8.78 12.28
C PRO A 95 -2.66 -7.31 11.82
N ASN A 96 -1.48 -6.71 11.84
CA ASN A 96 -1.19 -5.37 11.32
C ASN A 96 -1.14 -5.32 9.78
N ALA A 97 -1.06 -6.47 9.11
CA ALA A 97 -1.14 -6.57 7.66
C ALA A 97 -2.59 -6.59 7.19
N ASP A 98 -2.91 -5.73 6.24
CA ASP A 98 -4.14 -5.81 5.47
C ASP A 98 -3.88 -6.50 4.13
N ILE A 99 -4.74 -7.42 3.72
CA ILE A 99 -4.46 -8.33 2.62
C ILE A 99 -5.32 -8.00 1.42
N GLY A 100 -4.67 -7.87 0.26
CA GLY A 100 -5.31 -7.77 -1.05
C GLY A 100 -4.92 -8.89 -2.00
N VAL A 101 -5.71 -9.06 -3.06
CA VAL A 101 -5.39 -9.93 -4.19
C VAL A 101 -4.77 -9.10 -5.29
N HIS A 102 -3.51 -9.35 -5.60
CA HIS A 102 -2.81 -8.73 -6.73
C HIS A 102 -3.19 -9.46 -8.02
N LEU A 103 -4.27 -8.98 -8.67
CA LEU A 103 -4.87 -9.60 -9.84
C LEU A 103 -3.87 -9.66 -11.00
N THR A 104 -3.46 -10.86 -11.35
CA THR A 104 -2.31 -11.12 -12.23
C THR A 104 -2.75 -11.69 -13.56
N LEU A 105 -2.43 -11.00 -14.67
CA LEU A 105 -2.71 -11.42 -16.05
C LEU A 105 -1.46 -11.31 -16.94
N THR A 106 -0.32 -10.94 -16.36
CA THR A 106 0.97 -10.76 -17.05
C THR A 106 2.08 -11.47 -16.30
N ALA A 107 3.17 -11.83 -16.98
CA ALA A 107 4.38 -12.45 -16.41
C ALA A 107 5.62 -11.90 -17.12
N GLU A 108 6.18 -10.80 -16.60
CA GLU A 108 7.18 -9.96 -17.23
C GLU A 108 8.62 -10.49 -17.16
N TRP A 109 8.91 -11.42 -16.24
CA TRP A 109 10.30 -11.87 -15.99
C TRP A 109 10.75 -12.95 -16.97
N LYS A 110 11.86 -12.78 -17.63
CA LYS A 110 12.37 -13.68 -18.66
C LYS A 110 12.57 -15.12 -18.17
N ASN A 111 13.19 -15.29 -17.01
CA ASN A 111 13.59 -16.60 -16.48
C ASN A 111 12.67 -17.09 -15.36
N TYR A 112 11.67 -16.31 -14.96
CA TYR A 112 10.77 -16.62 -13.87
C TYR A 112 9.33 -16.23 -14.27
N ARG A 113 8.65 -17.16 -14.93
CA ARG A 113 7.32 -16.95 -15.50
C ARG A 113 6.27 -17.80 -14.82
N TRP A 114 5.08 -17.29 -14.77
CA TRP A 114 3.92 -17.97 -14.21
C TRP A 114 2.74 -17.96 -15.20
N GLY A 115 1.78 -18.83 -14.94
CA GLY A 115 0.59 -18.99 -15.75
C GLY A 115 -0.67 -18.91 -14.88
N PRO A 116 -1.83 -19.14 -15.53
CA PRO A 116 -3.12 -19.00 -14.86
C PRO A 116 -3.36 -20.06 -13.79
N VAL A 117 -4.06 -19.63 -12.73
CA VAL A 117 -4.58 -20.50 -11.66
C VAL A 117 -5.50 -21.57 -12.19
N THR A 118 -6.31 -21.22 -13.20
CA THR A 118 -7.26 -22.12 -13.88
C THR A 118 -6.60 -23.12 -14.82
N GLY A 119 -5.30 -22.92 -15.15
CA GLY A 119 -4.54 -23.70 -16.11
C GLY A 119 -4.80 -23.27 -17.58
N ARG A 120 -3.76 -23.44 -18.43
CA ARG A 120 -3.75 -22.98 -19.84
C ARG A 120 -4.94 -23.47 -20.67
N SER A 121 -5.41 -24.68 -20.43
CA SER A 121 -6.52 -25.26 -21.21
C SER A 121 -7.87 -24.60 -20.92
N ALA A 122 -8.02 -23.98 -19.75
CA ALA A 122 -9.25 -23.33 -19.33
C ALA A 122 -9.36 -21.87 -19.80
N VAL A 123 -8.19 -21.24 -20.08
CA VAL A 123 -8.08 -19.83 -20.49
C VAL A 123 -6.99 -19.66 -21.58
N PRO A 124 -7.13 -20.36 -22.73
CA PRO A 124 -6.08 -20.39 -23.74
C PRO A 124 -5.79 -19.03 -24.38
N SER A 125 -6.73 -18.07 -24.35
CA SER A 125 -6.51 -16.72 -24.90
C SER A 125 -5.64 -15.82 -24.03
N LEU A 126 -5.37 -16.23 -22.79
CA LEU A 126 -4.59 -15.42 -21.83
C LEU A 126 -3.10 -15.78 -21.78
N VAL A 127 -2.69 -16.82 -22.52
CA VAL A 127 -1.35 -17.38 -22.41
C VAL A 127 -0.64 -17.50 -23.75
N ASP A 128 0.69 -17.54 -23.69
CA ASP A 128 1.52 -17.85 -24.85
C ASP A 128 1.53 -19.37 -25.16
N SER A 129 2.29 -19.77 -26.21
CA SER A 129 2.41 -21.16 -26.64
C SER A 129 3.00 -22.10 -25.55
N LEU A 130 3.72 -21.56 -24.57
CA LEU A 130 4.30 -22.30 -23.47
C LEU A 130 3.35 -22.39 -22.27
N GLY A 131 2.23 -21.64 -22.27
CA GLY A 131 1.26 -21.63 -21.20
C GLY A 131 1.49 -20.61 -20.09
N TYR A 132 2.36 -19.65 -20.32
CA TYR A 132 2.61 -18.53 -19.41
C TYR A 132 1.76 -17.32 -19.80
N PHE A 133 1.41 -16.47 -18.84
CA PHE A 133 0.83 -15.17 -19.14
C PHE A 133 1.74 -14.34 -20.05
N LEU A 134 1.15 -13.42 -20.81
CA LEU A 134 1.88 -12.53 -21.70
C LEU A 134 2.78 -11.56 -20.90
N PRO A 135 3.88 -11.07 -21.50
CA PRO A 135 4.91 -10.38 -20.72
C PRO A 135 4.56 -8.94 -20.31
N SER A 136 3.53 -8.32 -20.88
CA SER A 136 3.21 -6.93 -20.60
C SER A 136 1.74 -6.61 -20.82
N THR A 137 1.30 -5.50 -20.24
CA THR A 137 -0.04 -4.91 -20.49
C THR A 137 -0.26 -4.65 -21.99
N THR A 138 0.74 -4.12 -22.69
CA THR A 138 0.66 -3.89 -24.15
C THR A 138 0.49 -5.20 -24.92
N ALA A 139 1.29 -6.22 -24.62
CA ALA A 139 1.16 -7.52 -25.28
C ALA A 139 -0.20 -8.16 -25.02
N PHE A 140 -0.71 -8.05 -23.80
CA PHE A 140 -2.04 -8.53 -23.44
C PHE A 140 -3.13 -7.78 -24.20
N GLN A 141 -3.13 -6.45 -24.23
CA GLN A 141 -4.15 -5.65 -24.94
C GLN A 141 -4.15 -5.89 -26.45
N GLN A 142 -3.01 -6.23 -27.04
CA GLN A 142 -2.88 -6.55 -28.46
C GLN A 142 -3.26 -8.00 -28.77
N SER A 143 -3.42 -8.85 -27.77
CA SER A 143 -3.82 -10.25 -27.96
C SER A 143 -5.35 -10.37 -28.18
N PRO A 144 -5.83 -11.45 -28.79
CA PRO A 144 -7.26 -11.70 -28.92
C PRO A 144 -7.84 -12.33 -27.64
N TYR A 145 -7.56 -11.70 -26.48
CA TYR A 145 -8.08 -12.21 -25.21
C TYR A 145 -9.61 -12.22 -25.17
N LYS A 146 -10.17 -13.16 -24.43
CA LYS A 146 -11.61 -13.28 -24.24
C LYS A 146 -11.98 -12.85 -22.82
N LEU A 147 -12.94 -11.95 -22.70
CA LEU A 147 -13.33 -11.38 -21.42
C LEU A 147 -13.88 -12.42 -20.44
N GLU A 148 -14.58 -13.46 -20.96
CA GLU A 148 -15.04 -14.59 -20.14
C GLU A 148 -13.90 -15.44 -19.58
N GLU A 149 -12.77 -15.54 -20.28
CA GLU A 149 -11.58 -16.22 -19.77
C GLU A 149 -10.87 -15.38 -18.72
N VAL A 150 -10.85 -14.05 -18.89
CA VAL A 150 -10.36 -13.11 -17.86
C VAL A 150 -11.20 -13.22 -16.58
N GLU A 151 -12.55 -13.19 -16.70
CA GLU A 151 -13.46 -13.34 -15.57
C GLU A 151 -13.21 -14.65 -14.81
N LYS A 152 -13.04 -15.74 -15.55
CA LYS A 152 -12.78 -17.06 -14.98
C LYS A 152 -11.47 -17.10 -14.21
N GLU A 153 -10.41 -16.55 -14.78
CA GLU A 153 -9.08 -16.54 -14.16
C GLU A 153 -9.04 -15.64 -12.92
N LEU A 154 -9.52 -14.39 -13.02
CA LEU A 154 -9.53 -13.47 -11.89
C LEU A 154 -10.41 -13.97 -10.75
N SER A 155 -11.56 -14.61 -11.07
CA SER A 155 -12.39 -15.28 -10.06
C SER A 155 -11.61 -16.38 -9.34
N ALA A 156 -10.87 -17.22 -10.07
CA ALA A 156 -10.08 -18.28 -9.46
C ALA A 156 -8.95 -17.77 -8.55
N GLN A 157 -8.30 -16.65 -8.92
CA GLN A 157 -7.30 -16.00 -8.06
C GLN A 157 -7.94 -15.48 -6.76
N ILE A 158 -9.09 -14.81 -6.84
CA ILE A 158 -9.84 -14.32 -5.68
C ILE A 158 -10.32 -15.49 -4.81
N GLU A 159 -10.89 -16.52 -5.40
CA GLU A 159 -11.38 -17.70 -4.67
C GLU A 159 -10.23 -18.45 -3.97
N ARG A 160 -9.06 -18.57 -4.60
CA ARG A 160 -7.84 -19.10 -3.97
C ARG A 160 -7.43 -18.26 -2.76
N ALA A 161 -7.49 -16.94 -2.90
CA ALA A 161 -7.18 -16.01 -1.80
C ALA A 161 -8.14 -16.17 -0.62
N LEU A 162 -9.43 -16.18 -0.88
CA LEU A 162 -10.48 -16.38 0.13
C LEU A 162 -10.37 -17.75 0.81
N GLY A 163 -10.03 -18.81 0.03
CA GLY A 163 -9.79 -20.16 0.53
C GLY A 163 -8.50 -20.32 1.34
N SER A 164 -7.58 -19.35 1.29
CA SER A 164 -6.29 -19.40 2.02
C SER A 164 -6.44 -19.27 3.54
N GLY A 165 -7.57 -18.72 4.00
CA GLY A 165 -7.82 -18.40 5.41
C GLY A 165 -7.28 -17.04 5.86
N LEU A 166 -6.73 -16.22 4.94
CA LEU A 166 -6.45 -14.82 5.19
C LEU A 166 -7.73 -13.98 5.13
N LYS A 167 -7.75 -12.87 5.86
CA LYS A 167 -8.84 -11.88 5.78
C LYS A 167 -8.55 -10.90 4.65
N VAL A 168 -8.97 -11.26 3.45
CA VAL A 168 -8.81 -10.41 2.25
C VAL A 168 -9.80 -9.25 2.31
N SER A 169 -9.36 -8.03 2.04
CA SER A 169 -10.18 -6.82 2.09
C SER A 169 -10.31 -6.09 0.75
N TYR A 170 -9.35 -6.25 -0.17
CA TYR A 170 -9.34 -5.53 -1.44
C TYR A 170 -8.73 -6.36 -2.59
N ILE A 171 -8.92 -5.86 -3.80
CA ILE A 171 -8.27 -6.31 -5.02
C ILE A 171 -7.56 -5.14 -5.71
N ASP A 172 -6.44 -5.39 -6.33
CA ASP A 172 -5.68 -4.42 -7.11
C ASP A 172 -4.96 -5.10 -8.28
N PRO A 173 -4.64 -4.38 -9.38
CA PRO A 173 -4.09 -5.00 -10.57
C PRO A 173 -2.57 -5.04 -10.58
N HIS A 174 -1.97 -6.22 -10.81
CA HIS A 174 -0.57 -6.33 -11.23
C HIS A 174 -0.37 -5.61 -12.57
N MET A 175 0.68 -4.78 -12.67
CA MET A 175 0.98 -3.96 -13.85
C MET A 175 -0.21 -3.14 -14.40
N GLY A 176 -1.21 -2.84 -13.57
CA GLY A 176 -2.39 -2.07 -13.96
C GLY A 176 -3.36 -2.76 -14.91
N ILE A 177 -3.10 -4.01 -15.32
CA ILE A 177 -3.79 -4.66 -16.46
C ILE A 177 -5.30 -4.83 -16.25
N ALA A 178 -5.75 -5.27 -15.09
CA ALA A 178 -7.17 -5.50 -14.81
C ALA A 178 -8.04 -4.22 -14.79
N LEU A 179 -7.41 -3.04 -14.88
CA LEU A 179 -8.07 -1.74 -14.95
C LEU A 179 -7.72 -0.95 -16.22
N SER A 180 -6.98 -1.55 -17.15
CA SER A 180 -6.36 -0.85 -18.28
C SER A 180 -7.29 -0.49 -19.42
N THR A 181 -8.47 -1.14 -19.52
CA THR A 181 -9.53 -0.80 -20.47
C THR A 181 -10.86 -0.64 -19.76
N PRO A 182 -11.87 0.04 -20.38
CA PRO A 182 -13.20 0.16 -19.80
C PRO A 182 -13.86 -1.19 -19.49
N GLU A 183 -13.69 -2.20 -20.36
CA GLU A 183 -14.26 -3.53 -20.18
C GLU A 183 -13.60 -4.28 -19.02
N LEU A 184 -12.27 -4.24 -18.92
CA LEU A 184 -11.53 -4.87 -17.84
C LEU A 184 -11.84 -4.19 -16.50
N ARG A 185 -11.95 -2.85 -16.49
CA ARG A 185 -12.38 -2.09 -15.31
C ARG A 185 -13.78 -2.50 -14.86
N ALA A 186 -14.75 -2.51 -15.76
CA ALA A 186 -16.13 -2.92 -15.45
C ALA A 186 -16.20 -4.34 -14.90
N LEU A 187 -15.41 -5.26 -15.48
CA LEU A 187 -15.30 -6.64 -15.00
C LEU A 187 -14.69 -6.69 -13.60
N THR A 188 -13.59 -5.98 -13.36
CA THR A 188 -12.92 -5.95 -12.06
C THR A 188 -13.83 -5.37 -10.96
N GLU A 189 -14.58 -4.31 -11.26
CA GLU A 189 -15.60 -3.75 -10.36
C GLU A 189 -16.76 -4.72 -10.10
N LYS A 190 -17.19 -5.47 -11.13
CA LYS A 190 -18.19 -6.56 -10.97
C LYS A 190 -17.67 -7.63 -10.00
N LEU A 191 -16.42 -8.05 -10.14
CA LEU A 191 -15.80 -9.04 -9.25
C LEU A 191 -15.63 -8.50 -7.82
N ALA A 192 -15.19 -7.24 -7.66
CA ALA A 192 -15.12 -6.61 -6.34
C ALA A 192 -16.46 -6.66 -5.61
N ARG A 193 -17.55 -6.27 -6.29
CA ARG A 193 -18.91 -6.36 -5.74
C ARG A 193 -19.34 -7.79 -5.44
N LYS A 194 -19.08 -8.74 -6.38
CA LYS A 194 -19.44 -10.16 -6.20
C LYS A 194 -18.82 -10.75 -4.94
N TYR A 195 -17.55 -10.47 -4.70
CA TYR A 195 -16.79 -11.04 -3.58
C TYR A 195 -16.76 -10.12 -2.35
N LYS A 196 -17.44 -8.96 -2.38
CA LYS A 196 -17.48 -7.96 -1.31
C LYS A 196 -16.08 -7.48 -0.89
N LEU A 197 -15.27 -7.13 -1.88
CA LEU A 197 -13.90 -6.64 -1.70
C LEU A 197 -13.81 -5.19 -2.15
N GLY A 198 -12.96 -4.41 -1.48
CA GLY A 198 -12.58 -3.08 -1.96
C GLY A 198 -11.81 -3.16 -3.28
N ILE A 199 -11.75 -2.04 -3.99
CA ILE A 199 -10.94 -1.90 -5.21
C ILE A 199 -9.96 -0.75 -5.06
N SER A 200 -8.75 -0.92 -5.59
CA SER A 200 -7.64 0.03 -5.39
C SER A 200 -7.82 1.40 -6.05
N THR A 201 -8.80 1.58 -6.90
CA THR A 201 -9.13 2.87 -7.50
C THR A 201 -10.06 3.70 -6.64
N LEU A 202 -9.63 4.03 -5.43
CA LEU A 202 -10.25 5.11 -4.69
C LEU A 202 -9.89 6.41 -5.42
N SER A 203 -10.87 7.01 -6.10
CA SER A 203 -10.72 8.21 -6.96
C SER A 203 -10.20 9.45 -6.23
N GLU A 204 -10.08 9.40 -4.92
CA GLU A 204 -9.73 10.52 -4.06
C GLU A 204 -8.35 10.37 -3.39
N VAL A 205 -7.66 9.25 -3.62
CA VAL A 205 -6.33 9.01 -3.03
C VAL A 205 -5.25 9.64 -3.91
N THR A 206 -4.39 10.46 -3.34
CA THR A 206 -3.21 10.96 -4.05
C THR A 206 -2.19 9.82 -4.16
N TYR A 207 -1.83 9.49 -5.38
CA TYR A 207 -0.98 8.37 -5.70
C TYR A 207 0.48 8.77 -5.74
N TYR A 208 1.33 8.12 -4.94
CA TYR A 208 2.79 8.27 -4.97
C TYR A 208 3.41 6.90 -5.25
N GLY A 209 4.36 6.84 -6.17
CA GLY A 209 5.14 5.62 -6.40
C GLY A 209 4.85 4.87 -7.69
N GLU A 210 3.73 5.12 -8.37
CA GLU A 210 3.52 4.59 -9.73
C GLU A 210 4.04 5.48 -10.86
N SER A 211 4.67 6.55 -10.58
CA SER A 211 5.68 6.96 -11.52
C SER A 211 6.84 5.96 -11.41
N TYR A 212 6.51 4.68 -11.67
CA TYR A 212 7.47 3.59 -11.87
C TYR A 212 8.63 4.04 -12.72
N ASN A 213 8.36 4.81 -13.76
CA ASN A 213 9.35 5.47 -14.56
C ASN A 213 10.26 6.38 -13.73
N ASP A 214 9.74 7.10 -12.75
CA ASP A 214 10.56 7.98 -11.92
C ASP A 214 11.29 7.27 -10.80
N MET A 215 10.68 6.26 -10.15
CA MET A 215 11.32 5.51 -9.05
C MET A 215 12.27 4.42 -9.56
N TRP A 216 11.94 3.77 -10.67
CA TRP A 216 12.82 2.80 -11.31
C TRP A 216 13.94 3.45 -12.11
N GLY A 217 13.69 4.57 -12.77
CA GLY A 217 14.73 5.38 -13.43
C GLY A 217 15.64 6.13 -12.47
N GLU A 218 15.27 6.22 -11.18
CA GLU A 218 16.10 6.86 -10.16
C GLU A 218 17.26 5.94 -9.77
N PRO A 219 18.51 6.42 -9.78
CA PRO A 219 19.64 5.65 -9.30
C PRO A 219 19.39 5.13 -7.89
N VAL A 220 19.78 3.87 -7.63
CA VAL A 220 19.65 3.23 -6.30
C VAL A 220 20.20 4.13 -5.18
N ALA A 221 21.31 4.84 -5.43
CA ALA A 221 21.97 5.72 -4.48
C ALA A 221 21.10 6.92 -4.02
N THR A 222 20.22 7.43 -4.88
CA THR A 222 19.37 8.62 -4.60
C THR A 222 17.94 8.26 -4.25
N LYS A 223 17.53 7.02 -4.48
CA LYS A 223 16.16 6.52 -4.28
C LYS A 223 15.62 6.79 -2.87
N LYS A 224 16.43 6.55 -1.84
CA LYS A 224 16.06 6.86 -0.45
C LYS A 224 15.79 8.35 -0.24
N GLN A 225 16.63 9.22 -0.79
CA GLN A 225 16.45 10.67 -0.66
C GLN A 225 15.18 11.14 -1.35
N LYS A 226 14.87 10.61 -2.54
CA LYS A 226 13.63 10.90 -3.27
C LYS A 226 12.40 10.44 -2.47
N PHE A 227 12.42 9.24 -1.92
CA PHE A 227 11.36 8.73 -1.06
C PHE A 227 11.11 9.64 0.16
N MET A 228 12.16 10.06 0.85
CA MET A 228 12.02 10.97 1.99
C MET A 228 11.42 12.32 1.58
N LYS A 229 11.75 12.84 0.39
CA LYS A 229 11.12 14.05 -0.16
C LYS A 229 9.62 13.86 -0.44
N VAL A 230 9.21 12.68 -0.90
CA VAL A 230 7.77 12.34 -1.06
C VAL A 230 7.07 12.45 0.28
N LEU A 231 7.64 11.87 1.33
CA LEU A 231 7.07 11.92 2.69
C LEU A 231 7.04 13.35 3.29
N ASP A 232 7.93 14.23 2.87
CA ASP A 232 7.93 15.64 3.29
C ASP A 232 6.88 16.49 2.55
N ASN A 233 6.33 16.01 1.43
CA ASN A 233 5.39 16.72 0.55
C ASN A 233 4.03 16.02 0.40
N LEU A 234 3.62 15.25 1.41
CA LEU A 234 2.33 14.56 1.41
C LEU A 234 1.16 15.56 1.36
N SER A 235 0.13 15.22 0.60
CA SER A 235 -1.09 16.01 0.57
C SER A 235 -1.87 15.85 1.88
N SER A 236 -2.13 16.96 2.56
CA SER A 236 -3.00 17.00 3.75
C SER A 236 -4.50 17.11 3.39
N SER A 237 -4.81 17.42 2.12
CA SER A 237 -6.19 17.52 1.62
C SER A 237 -6.72 16.22 1.02
N ALA A 238 -5.84 15.27 0.69
CA ALA A 238 -6.26 13.96 0.20
C ALA A 238 -6.73 13.07 1.35
N PRO A 239 -7.76 12.24 1.17
CA PRO A 239 -8.19 11.23 2.16
C PRO A 239 -7.05 10.31 2.58
N ALA A 240 -6.17 9.94 1.66
CA ALA A 240 -4.91 9.28 1.93
C ALA A 240 -3.89 9.51 0.81
N ASN A 241 -2.61 9.35 1.16
CA ASN A 241 -1.49 9.34 0.23
C ASN A 241 -1.05 7.89 0.06
N MET A 242 -1.27 7.30 -1.11
CA MET A 242 -0.89 5.92 -1.37
C MET A 242 0.55 5.85 -1.87
N VAL A 243 1.39 5.09 -1.16
CA VAL A 243 2.77 4.81 -1.53
C VAL A 243 2.89 3.33 -1.86
N VAL A 244 3.19 3.01 -3.10
CA VAL A 244 3.38 1.65 -3.58
C VAL A 244 4.86 1.30 -3.63
N LEU A 245 5.20 0.17 -3.05
CA LEU A 245 6.57 -0.31 -2.93
C LEU A 245 6.66 -1.78 -3.35
N HIS A 246 7.79 -2.13 -3.94
CA HIS A 246 8.13 -3.49 -4.34
C HIS A 246 9.41 -3.90 -3.62
N ILE A 247 9.27 -4.68 -2.57
CA ILE A 247 10.39 -5.05 -1.70
C ILE A 247 10.87 -6.48 -1.97
N ALA A 248 12.18 -6.68 -1.88
CA ALA A 248 12.80 -8.01 -1.84
C ALA A 248 14.18 -7.94 -1.21
N HIS A 249 14.67 -9.07 -0.73
CA HIS A 249 16.10 -9.22 -0.45
C HIS A 249 16.88 -9.36 -1.76
N ALA A 250 18.04 -8.69 -1.85
CA ALA A 250 18.99 -8.91 -2.94
C ALA A 250 19.63 -10.30 -2.77
N THR A 251 19.24 -11.22 -3.62
CA THR A 251 19.73 -12.60 -3.66
C THR A 251 20.17 -12.96 -5.08
N PRO A 252 21.02 -13.99 -5.27
CA PRO A 252 21.38 -14.45 -6.61
C PRO A 252 20.16 -14.81 -7.48
N GLU A 253 19.07 -15.31 -6.89
CA GLU A 253 17.81 -15.58 -7.57
C GLU A 253 17.16 -14.28 -8.07
N MET A 254 17.08 -13.27 -7.23
CA MET A 254 16.56 -11.95 -7.62
C MET A 254 17.45 -11.25 -8.65
N ASP A 255 18.76 -11.41 -8.58
CA ASP A 255 19.71 -10.87 -9.57
C ASP A 255 19.54 -11.52 -10.95
N ALA A 256 19.06 -12.78 -10.99
CA ALA A 256 18.78 -13.50 -12.23
C ALA A 256 17.43 -13.11 -12.88
N MET A 257 16.59 -12.36 -12.18
CA MET A 257 15.29 -11.90 -12.70
C MET A 257 15.48 -10.68 -13.61
N ASN A 258 15.15 -10.86 -14.88
CA ASN A 258 15.26 -9.82 -15.91
C ASN A 258 13.89 -9.52 -16.48
N ASP A 259 13.44 -8.26 -16.41
CA ASP A 259 12.20 -7.80 -17.02
C ASP A 259 12.36 -7.78 -18.56
N MET A 260 11.43 -8.43 -19.27
CA MET A 260 11.42 -8.49 -20.73
C MET A 260 11.00 -7.18 -21.39
N ASN A 261 10.42 -6.24 -20.64
CA ASN A 261 9.85 -5.00 -21.16
C ASN A 261 10.77 -3.80 -21.04
N SER A 262 11.83 -3.87 -20.24
CA SER A 262 12.66 -2.74 -19.93
C SER A 262 14.15 -3.08 -20.00
N SER A 263 14.88 -2.42 -20.88
CA SER A 263 16.34 -2.51 -20.95
C SER A 263 17.03 -1.85 -19.74
N MET A 264 16.40 -0.88 -19.09
CA MET A 264 16.95 -0.21 -17.90
C MET A 264 16.72 -0.98 -16.61
N MET A 265 15.61 -1.72 -16.51
CA MET A 265 15.25 -2.50 -15.32
C MET A 265 15.82 -3.91 -15.32
N SER A 266 16.15 -4.44 -16.49
CA SER A 266 16.63 -5.81 -16.65
C SER A 266 17.83 -6.18 -15.78
N ASN A 267 18.62 -5.20 -15.34
CA ASN A 267 19.87 -5.47 -14.66
C ASN A 267 19.90 -5.06 -13.17
N ASN A 268 18.82 -4.47 -12.60
CA ASN A 268 18.88 -3.91 -11.26
C ASN A 268 17.62 -4.10 -10.38
N ALA A 269 16.63 -4.91 -10.79
CA ALA A 269 15.41 -5.13 -10.04
C ALA A 269 15.67 -5.56 -8.59
N SER A 270 16.64 -6.44 -8.39
CA SER A 270 17.09 -6.89 -7.08
C SER A 270 17.53 -5.74 -6.17
N GLN A 271 18.42 -4.87 -6.66
CA GLN A 271 18.95 -3.74 -5.89
C GLN A 271 17.88 -2.66 -5.62
N HIS A 272 16.98 -2.42 -6.58
CA HIS A 272 15.85 -1.51 -6.38
C HIS A 272 14.94 -2.01 -5.27
N ARG A 273 14.55 -3.28 -5.29
CA ARG A 273 13.66 -3.89 -4.29
C ARG A 273 14.32 -3.95 -2.90
N GLN A 274 15.59 -4.29 -2.82
CA GLN A 274 16.35 -4.23 -1.55
C GLN A 274 16.43 -2.80 -1.01
N THR A 275 16.60 -1.80 -1.88
CA THR A 275 16.64 -0.40 -1.46
C THR A 275 15.29 0.05 -0.90
N GLU A 276 14.18 -0.34 -1.49
CA GLU A 276 12.83 -0.06 -0.97
C GLU A 276 12.60 -0.72 0.39
N LEU A 277 13.03 -1.97 0.56
CA LEU A 277 13.02 -2.62 1.87
C LEU A 277 13.82 -1.82 2.90
N ASN A 278 15.05 -1.45 2.57
CA ASN A 278 15.93 -0.68 3.46
C ASN A 278 15.34 0.71 3.81
N MET A 279 14.61 1.33 2.88
CA MET A 279 13.93 2.61 3.14
C MET A 279 12.87 2.48 4.24
N VAL A 280 11.98 1.50 4.10
CA VAL A 280 10.88 1.27 5.05
C VAL A 280 11.40 0.81 6.42
N LEU A 281 12.43 -0.03 6.45
CA LEU A 281 13.06 -0.49 7.68
C LEU A 281 13.96 0.58 8.34
N SER A 282 14.24 1.69 7.65
CA SER A 282 15.15 2.71 8.17
C SER A 282 14.59 3.44 9.40
N ARG A 283 15.46 3.77 10.33
CA ARG A 283 15.11 4.59 11.49
C ARG A 283 14.52 5.95 11.06
N SER A 284 15.09 6.57 10.02
CA SER A 284 14.63 7.85 9.49
C SER A 284 13.17 7.82 8.98
N PHE A 285 12.70 6.70 8.43
CA PHE A 285 11.30 6.50 8.08
C PHE A 285 10.44 6.32 9.35
N ARG A 286 10.81 5.38 10.22
CA ARG A 286 10.07 5.05 11.44
C ARG A 286 9.91 6.24 12.39
N ASP A 287 10.93 7.09 12.49
CA ASP A 287 10.88 8.30 13.33
C ASP A 287 9.87 9.35 12.82
N GLN A 288 9.36 9.23 11.59
CA GLN A 288 8.35 10.13 11.01
C GLN A 288 6.92 9.62 11.20
N VAL A 289 6.75 8.30 11.34
CA VAL A 289 5.43 7.70 11.62
C VAL A 289 4.87 8.29 12.92
N ASP A 290 3.60 8.66 12.90
CA ASP A 290 2.85 9.33 13.98
C ASP A 290 3.36 10.73 14.38
N LYS A 291 4.44 11.21 13.77
CA LYS A 291 4.95 12.59 13.96
C LYS A 291 4.63 13.50 12.78
N LYS A 292 4.80 12.99 11.55
CA LYS A 292 4.56 13.74 10.31
C LYS A 292 3.36 13.20 9.52
N PHE A 293 3.06 11.92 9.65
CA PHE A 293 1.93 11.25 8.98
C PHE A 293 1.46 10.05 9.79
N LYS A 294 0.23 9.63 9.55
CA LYS A 294 -0.37 8.44 10.15
C LYS A 294 -0.47 7.33 9.10
N LEU A 295 0.00 6.12 9.43
CA LEU A 295 -0.20 4.97 8.56
C LEU A 295 -1.63 4.44 8.66
N VAL A 296 -2.21 4.12 7.51
CA VAL A 296 -3.53 3.50 7.36
C VAL A 296 -3.45 2.34 6.36
N THR A 297 -4.46 1.48 6.38
CA THR A 297 -4.59 0.36 5.44
C THR A 297 -5.80 0.57 4.51
N TYR A 298 -5.94 -0.24 3.46
CA TYR A 298 -7.16 -0.26 2.64
C TYR A 298 -8.41 -0.54 3.48
N ARG A 299 -8.32 -1.46 4.43
CA ARG A 299 -9.42 -1.78 5.35
C ARG A 299 -9.88 -0.55 6.15
N ASP A 300 -8.93 0.28 6.61
CA ASP A 300 -9.27 1.52 7.31
C ASP A 300 -10.00 2.50 6.39
N LEU A 301 -9.53 2.66 5.15
CA LEU A 301 -10.15 3.54 4.15
C LEU A 301 -11.53 3.05 3.71
N ILE A 302 -11.70 1.72 3.52
CA ILE A 302 -12.99 1.11 3.20
C ILE A 302 -14.01 1.42 4.30
N LYS A 303 -13.63 1.26 5.57
CA LYS A 303 -14.49 1.58 6.72
C LYS A 303 -14.83 3.06 6.80
N GLN A 304 -13.82 3.94 6.62
CA GLN A 304 -14.03 5.39 6.67
C GLN A 304 -15.00 5.89 5.60
N ASN A 305 -15.02 5.23 4.44
CA ASN A 305 -15.87 5.60 3.30
C ASN A 305 -17.21 4.85 3.25
N GLY A 306 -17.50 4.01 4.24
CA GLY A 306 -18.76 3.25 4.30
C GLY A 306 -18.96 2.26 3.16
N LEU A 307 -17.86 1.69 2.64
CA LEU A 307 -17.85 0.75 1.53
C LEU A 307 -17.87 -0.73 2.01
N GLU A 308 -18.33 -0.98 3.24
CA GLU A 308 -18.51 -2.35 3.80
C GLU A 308 -19.73 -3.06 3.23
#